data_0d0a43451cc2f17d98a88da9f5b30e28
#
_entry.id   0d0a43451cc2f17d98a88da9f5b30e28
#
_cell.length_a   1.000
_cell.length_b   1.000
_cell.length_c   1.000
_cell.angle_alpha   90.00
_cell.angle_beta   90.00
_cell.angle_gamma   90.00
#
_symmetry.space_group_name_H-M   'P 1'
#
loop_
_entity.id
_entity.type
_entity.pdbx_description
1 polymer ?
#
loop_
_entity_poly.entity_id
_entity_poly.type
_entity_poly.pdbx_seq_one_letter_code
_entity_poly.pdbx_strand_id
1 'polypeptide(L)'
;SQNDKMMDCISVFNNILDEMPQSENAFNVAKQALTKSLESRRTTRFSVLYKYLSNQYLGIDYDINEKIYNALPNLTLKDIVEFEKQNMAKKPYKYIILGNEKELDIKALEKIGPIKRLTTEQIFGY
;
A
#
# COMPACT_ATOMS: atom_id res chain seq x y z
N SER A 1 7.96 -8.24 11.48
CA SER A 1 9.38 -8.16 11.91
C SER A 1 9.52 -8.67 13.33
N GLN A 2 10.73 -8.97 13.76
CA GLN A 2 11.02 -9.26 15.16
C GLN A 2 10.88 -7.98 15.99
N ASN A 3 10.51 -8.10 17.25
CA ASN A 3 10.23 -6.94 18.11
C ASN A 3 11.46 -6.02 18.28
N ASP A 4 12.66 -6.59 18.38
CA ASP A 4 13.94 -5.88 18.47
C ASP A 4 14.36 -5.16 17.19
N LYS A 5 13.75 -5.50 16.03
CA LYS A 5 13.99 -4.89 14.71
C LYS A 5 12.90 -3.92 14.27
N MET A 6 11.94 -3.66 15.12
CA MET A 6 10.78 -2.82 14.78
C MET A 6 11.20 -1.42 14.35
N MET A 7 12.11 -0.77 15.08
CA MET A 7 12.55 0.60 14.77
C MET A 7 13.35 0.67 13.47
N ASP A 8 14.18 -0.34 13.20
CA ASP A 8 14.90 -0.47 11.93
C ASP A 8 13.91 -0.59 10.77
N CYS A 9 12.86 -1.42 10.93
CA CYS A 9 11.80 -1.58 9.93
C CYS A 9 11.05 -0.26 9.68
N ILE A 10 10.67 0.46 10.73
CA ILE A 10 9.99 1.76 10.60
C ILE A 10 10.89 2.75 9.86
N SER A 11 12.17 2.82 10.22
CA SER A 11 13.13 3.71 9.55
C SER A 11 13.28 3.39 8.06
N VAL A 12 13.45 2.10 7.72
CA VAL A 12 13.58 1.68 6.32
C VAL A 12 12.29 1.97 5.53
N PHE A 13 11.12 1.71 6.14
CA PHE A 13 9.84 2.02 5.51
C PHE A 13 9.67 3.51 5.24
N ASN A 14 9.98 4.36 6.21
CA ASN A 14 9.90 5.81 6.05
C ASN A 14 10.84 6.30 4.93
N ASN A 15 12.07 5.78 4.90
CA ASN A 15 13.02 6.13 3.84
C ASN A 15 12.49 5.74 2.45
N ILE A 16 11.88 4.55 2.31
CA ILE A 16 11.29 4.11 1.04
C ILE A 16 10.09 4.97 0.64
N LEU A 17 9.27 5.38 1.62
CA LEU A 17 8.09 6.23 1.39
C LEU A 17 8.46 7.68 1.09
N ASP A 18 9.58 8.17 1.60
CA ASP A 18 10.04 9.55 1.41
C ASP A 18 10.96 9.70 0.19
N GLU A 19 11.69 8.64 -0.17
CA GLU A 19 12.61 8.59 -1.30
C GLU A 19 12.54 7.20 -1.96
N MET A 20 11.57 7.04 -2.86
CA MET A 20 11.36 5.77 -3.54
C MET A 20 12.62 5.34 -4.32
N PRO A 21 13.17 4.14 -4.08
CA PRO A 21 14.27 3.60 -4.87
C PRO A 21 13.86 3.48 -6.34
N GLN A 22 14.66 4.05 -7.25
CA GLN A 22 14.36 4.05 -8.67
C GLN A 22 15.15 2.96 -9.37
N SER A 23 14.44 2.10 -10.12
CA SER A 23 15.03 1.04 -10.93
C SER A 23 14.19 0.82 -12.19
N GLU A 24 14.72 1.19 -13.34
CA GLU A 24 14.08 0.93 -14.64
C GLU A 24 13.81 -0.55 -14.86
N ASN A 25 14.74 -1.42 -14.48
CA ASN A 25 14.55 -2.86 -14.63
C ASN A 25 13.37 -3.36 -13.77
N ALA A 26 13.31 -2.96 -12.48
CA ALA A 26 12.22 -3.35 -11.59
C ALA A 26 10.87 -2.80 -12.09
N PHE A 27 10.84 -1.56 -12.57
CA PHE A 27 9.66 -0.95 -13.18
C PHE A 27 9.18 -1.75 -14.39
N ASN A 28 10.07 -2.10 -15.33
CA ASN A 28 9.71 -2.84 -16.52
C ASN A 28 9.22 -4.25 -16.19
N VAL A 29 9.85 -4.95 -15.24
CA VAL A 29 9.39 -6.26 -14.77
C VAL A 29 7.99 -6.15 -14.13
N ALA A 30 7.76 -5.17 -13.29
CA ALA A 30 6.45 -4.95 -12.65
C ALA A 30 5.36 -4.62 -13.69
N LYS A 31 5.66 -3.76 -14.66
CA LYS A 31 4.77 -3.41 -15.78
C LYS A 31 4.37 -4.64 -16.60
N GLN A 32 5.34 -5.49 -16.97
CA GLN A 32 5.07 -6.74 -17.68
C GLN A 32 4.26 -7.72 -16.84
N ALA A 33 4.58 -7.87 -15.55
CA ALA A 33 3.84 -8.75 -14.65
C ALA A 33 2.38 -8.30 -14.49
N LEU A 34 2.12 -7.00 -14.36
CA LEU A 34 0.78 -6.45 -14.29
C LEU A 34 0.00 -6.67 -15.59
N THR A 35 0.62 -6.42 -16.75
CA THR A 35 0.02 -6.68 -18.06
C THR A 35 -0.41 -8.15 -18.17
N LYS A 36 0.50 -9.09 -17.92
CA LYS A 36 0.20 -10.53 -17.94
C LYS A 36 -0.90 -10.93 -16.93
N SER A 37 -0.89 -10.33 -15.76
CA SER A 37 -1.93 -10.57 -14.74
C SER A 37 -3.32 -10.14 -15.23
N LEU A 38 -3.41 -9.00 -15.91
CA LEU A 38 -4.68 -8.52 -16.49
C LEU A 38 -5.14 -9.39 -17.66
N GLU A 39 -4.22 -9.80 -18.54
CA GLU A 39 -4.50 -10.65 -19.71
C GLU A 39 -4.94 -12.07 -19.32
N SER A 40 -4.35 -12.65 -18.26
CA SER A 40 -4.62 -14.00 -17.81
C SER A 40 -5.75 -14.12 -16.78
N ARG A 41 -6.31 -13.02 -16.34
CA ARG A 41 -7.34 -13.02 -15.29
C ARG A 41 -8.63 -13.66 -15.78
N ARG A 42 -8.97 -14.80 -15.19
CA ARG A 42 -10.24 -15.46 -15.46
C ARG A 42 -11.42 -14.67 -14.85
N THR A 43 -12.34 -14.24 -15.71
CA THR A 43 -13.55 -13.55 -15.28
C THR A 43 -14.68 -14.57 -15.08
N THR A 44 -15.21 -14.67 -13.87
CA THR A 44 -16.40 -15.48 -13.57
C THR A 44 -17.64 -14.60 -13.52
N ARG A 45 -18.84 -15.20 -13.72
CA ARG A 45 -20.13 -14.46 -13.60
C ARG A 45 -20.25 -13.75 -12.26
N PHE A 46 -19.81 -14.40 -11.20
CA PHE A 46 -19.86 -13.86 -9.85
C PHE A 46 -18.91 -12.66 -9.67
N SER A 47 -17.70 -12.76 -10.20
CA SER A 47 -16.73 -11.65 -10.13
C SER A 47 -17.17 -10.42 -10.92
N VAL A 48 -17.92 -10.58 -12.01
CA VAL A 48 -18.50 -9.45 -12.78
C VAL A 48 -19.51 -8.69 -11.91
N LEU A 49 -20.43 -9.41 -11.27
CA LEU A 49 -21.45 -8.80 -10.41
C LEU A 49 -20.82 -8.05 -9.25
N TYR A 50 -19.90 -8.69 -8.52
CA TYR A 50 -19.23 -8.03 -7.39
C TYR A 50 -18.42 -6.81 -7.82
N LYS A 51 -17.73 -6.88 -8.96
CA LYS A 51 -17.00 -5.76 -9.50
C LYS A 51 -17.93 -4.60 -9.86
N TYR A 52 -19.05 -4.89 -10.49
CA TYR A 52 -20.06 -3.89 -10.80
C TYR A 52 -20.60 -3.21 -9.53
N LEU A 53 -21.00 -3.99 -8.53
CA LEU A 53 -21.49 -3.45 -7.26
C LEU A 53 -20.41 -2.61 -6.54
N SER A 54 -19.16 -3.07 -6.52
CA SER A 54 -18.05 -2.34 -5.93
C SER A 54 -17.79 -1.00 -6.66
N ASN A 55 -17.84 -1.01 -7.99
CA ASN A 55 -17.69 0.20 -8.79
C ASN A 55 -18.83 1.19 -8.52
N GLN A 56 -20.08 0.70 -8.45
CA GLN A 56 -21.23 1.56 -8.09
C GLN A 56 -21.06 2.19 -6.72
N TYR A 57 -20.61 1.42 -5.72
CA TYR A 57 -20.35 1.92 -4.37
C TYR A 57 -19.26 3.01 -4.35
N LEU A 58 -18.27 2.91 -5.21
CA LEU A 58 -17.18 3.87 -5.35
C LEU A 58 -17.52 5.04 -6.31
N GLY A 59 -18.72 5.07 -6.91
CA GLY A 59 -19.09 6.08 -7.91
C GLY A 59 -18.34 5.96 -9.23
N ILE A 60 -17.90 4.73 -9.59
CA ILE A 60 -17.13 4.45 -10.81
C ILE A 60 -18.05 3.80 -11.84
N ASP A 61 -18.14 4.37 -13.03
CA ASP A 61 -19.01 3.94 -14.13
C ASP A 61 -18.28 3.24 -15.28
N TYR A 62 -17.00 2.93 -15.11
CA TYR A 62 -16.14 2.28 -16.13
C TYR A 62 -15.41 1.05 -15.59
N ASP A 63 -14.84 0.22 -16.49
CA ASP A 63 -13.96 -0.88 -16.10
C ASP A 63 -12.57 -0.36 -15.75
N ILE A 64 -12.23 -0.40 -14.45
CA ILE A 64 -10.92 0.03 -13.94
C ILE A 64 -9.79 -0.79 -14.58
N ASN A 65 -9.99 -2.11 -14.79
CA ASN A 65 -8.94 -2.96 -15.35
C ASN A 65 -8.66 -2.61 -16.82
N GLU A 66 -9.71 -2.31 -17.59
CA GLU A 66 -9.56 -1.83 -18.97
C GLU A 66 -8.80 -0.51 -19.02
N LYS A 67 -9.17 0.43 -18.15
CA LYS A 67 -8.47 1.72 -18.06
C LYS A 67 -7.00 1.56 -17.69
N ILE A 68 -6.69 0.70 -16.72
CA ILE A 68 -5.30 0.39 -16.33
C ILE A 68 -4.56 -0.26 -17.50
N TYR A 69 -5.14 -1.29 -18.12
CA TYR A 69 -4.52 -1.99 -19.24
C TYR A 69 -4.15 -1.05 -20.38
N ASN A 70 -5.06 -0.16 -20.76
CA ASN A 70 -4.85 0.82 -21.82
C ASN A 70 -3.81 1.90 -21.46
N ALA A 71 -3.66 2.22 -20.17
CA ALA A 71 -2.67 3.19 -19.71
C ALA A 71 -1.26 2.62 -19.57
N LEU A 72 -1.13 1.31 -19.26
CA LEU A 72 0.16 0.66 -19.00
C LEU A 72 1.23 0.88 -20.08
N PRO A 73 0.96 0.78 -21.39
CA PRO A 73 1.99 0.98 -22.42
C PRO A 73 2.70 2.34 -22.33
N ASN A 74 1.96 3.38 -21.96
CA ASN A 74 2.45 4.76 -21.89
C ASN A 74 3.01 5.14 -20.53
N LEU A 75 2.83 4.31 -19.50
CA LEU A 75 3.31 4.59 -18.14
C LEU A 75 4.83 4.49 -18.08
N THR A 76 5.46 5.48 -17.48
CA THR A 76 6.92 5.59 -17.30
C THR A 76 7.31 5.53 -15.83
N LEU A 77 8.58 5.23 -15.54
CA LEU A 77 9.11 5.31 -14.17
C LEU A 77 8.95 6.72 -13.59
N LYS A 78 9.09 7.76 -14.43
CA LYS A 78 8.92 9.15 -14.02
C LYS A 78 7.53 9.43 -13.48
N ASP A 79 6.48 8.86 -14.10
CA ASP A 79 5.09 9.03 -13.63
C ASP A 79 4.90 8.42 -12.24
N ILE A 80 5.53 7.27 -11.97
CA ILE A 80 5.48 6.63 -10.64
C ILE A 80 6.21 7.47 -9.61
N VAL A 81 7.40 8.00 -9.93
CA VAL A 81 8.16 8.87 -9.03
C VAL A 81 7.41 10.15 -8.73
N GLU A 82 6.74 10.73 -9.73
CA GLU A 82 5.95 11.94 -9.54
C GLU A 82 4.71 11.67 -8.68
N PHE A 83 4.02 10.56 -8.90
CA PHE A 83 2.90 10.12 -8.07
C PHE A 83 3.33 9.91 -6.61
N GLU A 84 4.46 9.24 -6.38
CA GLU A 84 5.02 9.02 -5.04
C GLU A 84 5.27 10.36 -4.34
N LYS A 85 5.98 11.29 -4.97
CA LYS A 85 6.29 12.60 -4.41
C LYS A 85 5.05 13.41 -4.05
N GLN A 86 4.01 13.35 -4.87
CA GLN A 86 2.79 14.11 -4.65
C GLN A 86 1.88 13.48 -3.58
N ASN A 87 1.84 12.15 -3.52
CA ASN A 87 0.80 11.44 -2.77
C ASN A 87 1.32 10.66 -1.55
N MET A 88 2.61 10.30 -1.52
CA MET A 88 3.17 9.44 -0.48
C MET A 88 4.31 10.11 0.31
N ALA A 89 5.25 10.74 -0.36
CA ALA A 89 6.41 11.33 0.30
C ALA A 89 6.01 12.38 1.35
N LYS A 90 6.66 12.30 2.52
CA LYS A 90 6.50 13.25 3.64
C LYS A 90 5.05 13.43 4.12
N LYS A 91 4.20 12.43 3.91
CA LYS A 91 2.85 12.43 4.45
C LYS A 91 2.83 11.91 5.90
N PRO A 92 1.88 12.37 6.73
CA PRO A 92 1.72 11.82 8.07
C PRO A 92 1.14 10.40 7.98
N TYR A 93 1.86 9.43 8.51
CA TYR A 93 1.42 8.03 8.58
C TYR A 93 0.99 7.66 10.01
N LYS A 94 0.06 6.71 10.09
CA LYS A 94 -0.30 6.04 11.35
C LYS A 94 0.34 4.66 11.35
N TYR A 95 1.04 4.35 12.44
CA TYR A 95 1.63 3.02 12.65
C TYR A 95 0.68 2.20 13.50
N ILE A 96 0.33 1.02 13.04
CA ILE A 96 -0.45 0.03 13.80
C ILE A 96 0.52 -1.08 14.17
N ILE A 97 0.72 -1.28 15.47
CA ILE A 97 1.70 -2.23 15.99
C ILE A 97 0.95 -3.27 16.81
N LEU A 98 1.16 -4.53 16.49
CA LEU A 98 0.70 -5.68 17.25
C LEU A 98 1.92 -6.43 17.75
N GLY A 99 2.06 -6.56 19.06
CA GLY A 99 3.21 -7.23 19.66
C GLY A 99 3.16 -7.26 21.18
N ASN A 100 4.16 -7.90 21.79
CA ASN A 100 4.33 -7.89 23.23
C ASN A 100 4.97 -6.56 23.66
N GLU A 101 4.24 -5.73 24.37
CA GLU A 101 4.70 -4.40 24.80
C GLU A 101 6.01 -4.43 25.59
N LYS A 102 6.28 -5.53 26.35
CA LYS A 102 7.51 -5.69 27.13
C LYS A 102 8.77 -5.84 26.27
N GLU A 103 8.59 -6.20 25.01
CA GLU A 103 9.67 -6.43 24.04
C GLU A 103 9.80 -5.28 23.03
N LEU A 104 8.94 -4.26 23.12
CA LEU A 104 8.93 -3.11 22.22
C LEU A 104 9.67 -1.93 22.84
N ASP A 105 10.44 -1.19 22.05
CA ASP A 105 11.04 0.08 22.47
C ASP A 105 9.99 1.20 22.43
N ILE A 106 9.18 1.26 23.48
CA ILE A 106 8.12 2.26 23.63
C ILE A 106 8.67 3.69 23.63
N LYS A 107 9.84 3.90 24.25
CA LYS A 107 10.47 5.24 24.29
C LYS A 107 10.90 5.73 22.90
N ALA A 108 11.35 4.82 22.05
CA ALA A 108 11.67 5.16 20.67
C ALA A 108 10.40 5.45 19.85
N LEU A 109 9.32 4.71 20.06
CA LEU A 109 8.03 4.97 19.44
C LEU A 109 7.42 6.33 19.84
N GLU A 110 7.52 6.72 21.11
CA GLU A 110 7.04 8.01 21.61
C GLU A 110 7.72 9.21 20.91
N LYS A 111 8.93 9.03 20.40
CA LYS A 111 9.62 10.05 19.60
C LYS A 111 9.02 10.24 18.21
N ILE A 112 8.37 9.21 17.67
CA ILE A 112 7.70 9.27 16.36
C ILE A 112 6.35 9.97 16.50
N GLY A 113 5.61 9.68 17.60
CA GLY A 113 4.31 10.29 17.82
C GLY A 113 3.60 9.73 19.07
N PRO A 114 2.41 10.28 19.39
CA PRO A 114 1.65 9.84 20.54
C PRO A 114 1.17 8.39 20.38
N ILE A 115 1.34 7.59 21.44
CA ILE A 115 0.93 6.19 21.47
C ILE A 115 -0.48 6.08 22.04
N LYS A 116 -1.37 5.44 21.26
CA LYS A 116 -2.70 5.02 21.73
C LYS A 116 -2.73 3.51 21.87
N ARG A 117 -2.86 3.03 23.10
CA ARG A 117 -3.10 1.60 23.36
C ARG A 117 -4.57 1.28 23.15
N LEU A 118 -4.84 0.17 22.48
CA LEU A 118 -6.18 -0.33 22.25
C LEU A 118 -6.38 -1.63 23.01
N THR A 119 -7.50 -1.76 23.71
CA THR A 119 -7.91 -3.01 24.36
C THR A 119 -8.62 -3.92 23.36
N THR A 120 -8.73 -5.21 23.71
CA THR A 120 -9.49 -6.18 22.92
C THR A 120 -10.94 -5.74 22.73
N GLU A 121 -11.56 -5.20 23.78
CA GLU A 121 -12.94 -4.67 23.72
C GLU A 121 -13.05 -3.49 22.74
N GLN A 122 -12.05 -2.58 22.72
CA GLN A 122 -12.06 -1.45 21.79
C GLN A 122 -11.89 -1.88 20.33
N ILE A 123 -11.19 -3.00 20.09
CA ILE A 123 -10.95 -3.53 18.74
C ILE A 123 -12.15 -4.35 18.26
N PHE A 124 -12.71 -5.21 19.10
CA PHE A 124 -13.71 -6.20 18.71
C PHE A 124 -15.14 -5.86 19.18
N GLY A 125 -15.31 -4.93 20.12
CA GLY A 125 -16.61 -4.48 20.61
C GLY A 125 -17.27 -5.43 21.63
N TYR A 126 -16.51 -6.38 22.20
CA TYR A 126 -16.97 -7.32 23.25
C TYR A 126 -15.84 -7.66 24.21
#